data_c18882c8b9ea9fb0d5a2dce11c582cae
#
_entry.id   c18882c8b9ea9fb0d5a2dce11c582cae
#
_cell.length_a   1.000
_cell.length_b   1.000
_cell.length_c   1.000
_cell.angle_alpha   90.00
_cell.angle_beta   90.00
_cell.angle_gamma   90.00
#
_symmetry.space_group_name_H-M   'P 1'
#
loop_
_entity.id
_entity.type
_entity.pdbx_description
1 polymer ?
#
loop_
_entity_poly.entity_id
_entity_poly.type
_entity_poly.pdbx_seq_one_letter_code
_entity_poly.pdbx_strand_id
1 'polypeptide(L)'
;MSIKEMPAATRPREKLLARGAQALADVELLALLLRTGSAGQDVLQRAQRLLDRFDGLAGLLHATPAELERAGGTGPAQRAELAAVREIARRALAQQLREAPVFDSPQKVKDFVALRLGALAHEVFGVLFLDSQHRLIEMQELFRGTLAQTSVYPREVLRQALLLNAGAAILVHNHPSGVAEPSRADEVLTQSLVAALRVIDVRVLDHLVVGAGTVVSFAERGLM
;
A
#
# COMPACT_ATOMS: atom_id res chain seq x y z
N MET A 1 -21.52 26.40 0.91
CA MET A 1 -20.97 27.23 -0.18
C MET A 1 -20.65 26.28 -1.31
N SER A 2 -21.31 26.43 -2.45
CA SER A 2 -21.05 25.55 -3.62
C SER A 2 -19.73 25.94 -4.29
N ILE A 3 -19.00 24.99 -4.88
CA ILE A 3 -17.80 25.30 -5.68
C ILE A 3 -18.07 26.36 -6.74
N LYS A 4 -19.30 26.43 -7.26
CA LYS A 4 -19.72 27.44 -8.25
C LYS A 4 -19.75 28.88 -7.69
N GLU A 5 -19.94 29.02 -6.39
CA GLU A 5 -19.97 30.32 -5.68
C GLU A 5 -18.57 30.80 -5.26
N MET A 6 -17.55 29.92 -5.36
CA MET A 6 -16.18 30.28 -5.06
C MET A 6 -15.59 31.14 -6.19
N PRO A 7 -14.68 32.10 -5.89
CA PRO A 7 -13.90 32.79 -6.89
C PRO A 7 -13.17 31.79 -7.79
N ALA A 8 -13.12 32.05 -9.09
CA ALA A 8 -12.52 31.10 -10.08
C ALA A 8 -11.12 30.63 -9.64
N ALA A 9 -10.25 31.54 -9.19
CA ALA A 9 -8.87 31.24 -8.79
C ALA A 9 -8.76 30.31 -7.57
N THR A 10 -9.84 30.11 -6.80
CA THR A 10 -9.87 29.26 -5.60
C THR A 10 -10.59 27.93 -5.82
N ARG A 11 -11.20 27.73 -6.99
CA ARG A 11 -11.84 26.45 -7.34
C ARG A 11 -10.78 25.37 -7.51
N PRO A 12 -10.98 24.16 -6.98
CA PRO A 12 -9.95 23.11 -7.01
C PRO A 12 -9.37 22.84 -8.41
N ARG A 13 -10.22 22.81 -9.45
CA ARG A 13 -9.77 22.54 -10.83
C ARG A 13 -8.88 23.65 -11.38
N GLU A 14 -9.30 24.87 -11.25
CA GLU A 14 -8.56 26.06 -11.70
C GLU A 14 -7.27 26.23 -10.89
N LYS A 15 -7.33 25.99 -9.59
CA LYS A 15 -6.18 26.00 -8.68
C LYS A 15 -5.15 24.95 -9.06
N LEU A 16 -5.60 23.71 -9.38
CA LEU A 16 -4.74 22.63 -9.87
C LEU A 16 -4.00 23.03 -11.14
N LEU A 17 -4.73 23.54 -12.13
CA LEU A 17 -4.17 23.90 -13.43
C LEU A 17 -3.23 25.11 -13.36
N ALA A 18 -3.49 26.06 -12.47
CA ALA A 18 -2.68 27.27 -12.34
C ALA A 18 -1.46 27.10 -11.43
N ARG A 19 -1.53 26.23 -10.40
CA ARG A 19 -0.53 26.17 -9.31
C ARG A 19 0.05 24.77 -9.08
N GLY A 20 -0.44 23.74 -9.77
CA GLY A 20 -0.03 22.34 -9.58
C GLY A 20 -0.74 21.66 -8.41
N ALA A 21 -0.60 20.33 -8.34
CA ALA A 21 -1.30 19.49 -7.34
C ALA A 21 -0.86 19.78 -5.90
N GLN A 22 0.39 20.14 -5.70
CA GLN A 22 0.95 20.47 -4.37
C GLN A 22 0.29 21.70 -3.70
N ALA A 23 -0.43 22.51 -4.47
CA ALA A 23 -1.16 23.66 -3.93
C ALA A 23 -2.55 23.28 -3.37
N LEU A 24 -3.01 22.05 -3.61
CA LEU A 24 -4.33 21.60 -3.17
C LEU A 24 -4.24 20.89 -1.81
N ALA A 25 -5.24 21.13 -0.97
CA ALA A 25 -5.48 20.31 0.19
C ALA A 25 -6.09 18.95 -0.21
N ASP A 26 -5.96 17.93 0.65
CA ASP A 26 -6.49 16.59 0.40
C ASP A 26 -7.97 16.58 0.04
N VAL A 27 -8.75 17.42 0.71
CA VAL A 27 -10.19 17.58 0.44
C VAL A 27 -10.45 18.11 -0.97
N GLU A 28 -9.60 19.00 -1.48
CA GLU A 28 -9.72 19.55 -2.82
C GLU A 28 -9.35 18.53 -3.88
N LEU A 29 -8.28 17.73 -3.64
CA LEU A 29 -7.89 16.63 -4.53
C LEU A 29 -8.99 15.58 -4.61
N LEU A 30 -9.54 15.17 -3.47
CA LEU A 30 -10.63 14.19 -3.44
C LEU A 30 -11.90 14.73 -4.10
N ALA A 31 -12.23 16.03 -3.90
CA ALA A 31 -13.39 16.66 -4.56
C ALA A 31 -13.29 16.62 -6.09
N LEU A 32 -12.08 16.72 -6.66
CA LEU A 32 -11.86 16.59 -8.10
C LEU A 32 -12.20 15.19 -8.61
N LEU A 33 -11.87 14.15 -7.87
CA LEU A 33 -12.21 12.76 -8.19
C LEU A 33 -13.71 12.50 -8.05
N LEU A 34 -14.34 13.01 -6.98
CA LEU A 34 -15.76 12.84 -6.75
C LEU A 34 -16.64 13.59 -7.76
N ARG A 35 -16.14 14.66 -8.37
CA ARG A 35 -16.74 15.51 -9.43
C ARG A 35 -18.03 16.23 -9.01
N THR A 36 -18.92 15.56 -8.31
CA THR A 36 -20.25 16.08 -7.95
C THR A 36 -20.54 15.89 -6.47
N GLY A 37 -21.27 16.83 -5.89
CA GLY A 37 -21.91 16.67 -4.61
C GLY A 37 -23.08 15.65 -4.68
N SER A 38 -23.81 15.52 -3.60
CA SER A 38 -25.07 14.79 -3.53
C SER A 38 -26.21 15.75 -3.18
N ALA A 39 -27.46 15.29 -3.21
CA ALA A 39 -28.60 16.14 -2.86
C ALA A 39 -28.38 16.79 -1.48
N GLY A 40 -28.35 18.12 -1.46
CA GLY A 40 -28.14 18.93 -0.25
C GLY A 40 -26.70 19.04 0.28
N GLN A 41 -25.70 18.50 -0.44
CA GLN A 41 -24.30 18.55 -0.01
C GLN A 41 -23.35 18.97 -1.13
N ASP A 42 -22.49 19.92 -0.84
CA ASP A 42 -21.38 20.28 -1.70
C ASP A 42 -20.33 19.16 -1.75
N VAL A 43 -19.63 19.06 -2.88
CA VAL A 43 -18.60 18.04 -3.10
C VAL A 43 -17.42 18.18 -2.13
N LEU A 44 -17.05 19.37 -1.69
CA LEU A 44 -16.00 19.58 -0.67
C LEU A 44 -16.42 19.04 0.70
N GLN A 45 -17.67 19.31 1.13
CA GLN A 45 -18.21 18.78 2.38
C GLN A 45 -18.26 17.24 2.35
N ARG A 46 -18.60 16.69 1.20
CA ARG A 46 -18.62 15.25 0.99
C ARG A 46 -17.22 14.63 1.00
N ALA A 47 -16.26 15.28 0.36
CA ALA A 47 -14.86 14.88 0.39
C ALA A 47 -14.32 14.90 1.81
N GLN A 48 -14.59 15.98 2.58
CA GLN A 48 -14.17 16.08 3.98
C GLN A 48 -14.71 14.93 4.83
N ARG A 49 -16.01 14.60 4.73
CA ARG A 49 -16.60 13.49 5.49
C ARG A 49 -15.95 12.14 5.17
N LEU A 50 -15.60 11.90 3.91
CA LEU A 50 -14.91 10.66 3.53
C LEU A 50 -13.50 10.62 4.15
N LEU A 51 -12.77 11.74 4.10
CA LEU A 51 -11.46 11.82 4.74
C LEU A 51 -11.56 11.62 6.27
N ASP A 52 -12.51 12.27 6.93
CA ASP A 52 -12.72 12.11 8.36
C ASP A 52 -13.09 10.67 8.74
N ARG A 53 -13.90 10.02 7.91
CA ARG A 53 -14.35 8.64 8.18
C ARG A 53 -13.26 7.59 7.97
N PHE A 54 -12.34 7.82 7.05
CA PHE A 54 -11.25 6.90 6.71
C PHE A 54 -9.89 7.34 7.22
N ASP A 55 -9.84 8.31 8.12
CA ASP A 55 -8.60 8.83 8.71
C ASP A 55 -7.60 9.32 7.63
N GLY A 56 -8.10 10.11 6.68
CA GLY A 56 -7.34 10.75 5.64
C GLY A 56 -7.28 9.99 4.32
N LEU A 57 -6.41 10.47 3.39
CA LEU A 57 -6.27 9.90 2.05
C LEU A 57 -5.74 8.47 2.07
N ALA A 58 -4.81 8.15 2.95
CA ALA A 58 -4.23 6.81 3.03
C ALA A 58 -5.31 5.78 3.38
N GLY A 59 -6.07 5.99 4.44
CA GLY A 59 -7.17 5.09 4.82
C GLY A 59 -8.27 5.01 3.75
N LEU A 60 -8.60 6.14 3.11
CA LEU A 60 -9.57 6.15 2.00
C LEU A 60 -9.11 5.32 0.80
N LEU A 61 -7.84 5.43 0.41
CA LEU A 61 -7.27 4.66 -0.71
C LEU A 61 -7.13 3.17 -0.36
N HIS A 62 -6.99 2.84 0.91
CA HIS A 62 -6.97 1.45 1.38
C HIS A 62 -8.37 0.85 1.52
N ALA A 63 -9.42 1.66 1.60
CA ALA A 63 -10.78 1.18 1.76
C ALA A 63 -11.21 0.29 0.58
N THR A 64 -11.85 -0.83 0.91
CA THR A 64 -12.45 -1.73 -0.09
C THR A 64 -13.73 -1.10 -0.67
N PRO A 65 -14.16 -1.50 -1.87
CA PRO A 65 -15.44 -1.05 -2.42
C PRO A 65 -16.63 -1.29 -1.49
N ALA A 66 -16.62 -2.40 -0.72
CA ALA A 66 -17.66 -2.73 0.25
C ALA A 66 -17.64 -1.80 1.47
N GLU A 67 -16.47 -1.38 1.93
CA GLU A 67 -16.32 -0.40 3.02
C GLU A 67 -16.76 0.99 2.57
N LEU A 68 -16.39 1.41 1.37
CA LEU A 68 -16.86 2.65 0.76
C LEU A 68 -18.39 2.66 0.59
N GLU A 69 -18.98 1.52 0.25
CA GLU A 69 -20.42 1.37 0.14
C GLU A 69 -21.12 1.51 1.49
N ARG A 70 -20.64 0.80 2.51
CA ARG A 70 -21.15 0.87 3.89
C ARG A 70 -20.96 2.27 4.52
N ALA A 71 -19.89 2.96 4.15
CA ALA A 71 -19.64 4.33 4.57
C ALA A 71 -20.68 5.30 4.01
N GLY A 72 -21.28 4.96 2.85
CA GLY A 72 -22.17 5.85 2.13
C GLY A 72 -21.43 7.02 1.49
N GLY A 73 -22.20 7.85 0.77
CA GLY A 73 -21.60 9.04 0.15
C GLY A 73 -20.83 8.78 -1.14
N THR A 74 -20.66 7.53 -1.62
CA THR A 74 -20.04 7.19 -2.90
C THR A 74 -20.96 6.32 -3.75
N GLY A 75 -21.14 6.71 -5.01
CA GLY A 75 -21.83 5.87 -5.99
C GLY A 75 -20.90 4.80 -6.58
N PRO A 76 -21.46 3.81 -7.33
CA PRO A 76 -20.65 2.75 -7.94
C PRO A 76 -19.49 3.28 -8.80
N ALA A 77 -19.74 4.30 -9.62
CA ALA A 77 -18.72 4.92 -10.48
C ALA A 77 -17.56 5.51 -9.67
N GLN A 78 -17.85 6.19 -8.57
CA GLN A 78 -16.82 6.81 -7.73
C GLN A 78 -16.00 5.76 -6.95
N ARG A 79 -16.63 4.67 -6.51
CA ARG A 79 -15.92 3.52 -5.92
C ARG A 79 -14.97 2.89 -6.94
N ALA A 80 -15.41 2.73 -8.18
CA ALA A 80 -14.55 2.24 -9.27
C ALA A 80 -13.40 3.20 -9.58
N GLU A 81 -13.64 4.51 -9.58
CA GLU A 81 -12.59 5.53 -9.79
C GLU A 81 -11.53 5.49 -8.67
N LEU A 82 -11.93 5.43 -7.40
CA LEU A 82 -10.99 5.32 -6.28
C LEU A 82 -10.18 4.03 -6.34
N ALA A 83 -10.81 2.90 -6.67
CA ALA A 83 -10.12 1.63 -6.87
C ALA A 83 -9.11 1.70 -8.04
N ALA A 84 -9.49 2.34 -9.14
CA ALA A 84 -8.61 2.53 -10.29
C ALA A 84 -7.41 3.42 -9.97
N VAL A 85 -7.61 4.52 -9.23
CA VAL A 85 -6.53 5.42 -8.77
C VAL A 85 -5.51 4.65 -7.93
N ARG A 86 -5.98 3.84 -6.96
CA ARG A 86 -5.12 2.98 -6.16
C ARG A 86 -4.32 2.01 -7.01
N GLU A 87 -4.96 1.34 -7.97
CA GLU A 87 -4.31 0.36 -8.82
C GLU A 87 -3.29 1.00 -9.78
N ILE A 88 -3.59 2.19 -10.32
CA ILE A 88 -2.64 2.96 -11.15
C ILE A 88 -1.40 3.33 -10.33
N ALA A 89 -1.58 3.85 -9.11
CA ALA A 89 -0.46 4.19 -8.23
C ALA A 89 0.39 2.95 -7.90
N ARG A 90 -0.23 1.82 -7.57
CA ARG A 90 0.45 0.55 -7.32
C ARG A 90 1.27 0.06 -8.53
N ARG A 91 0.69 0.13 -9.74
CA ARG A 91 1.39 -0.27 -10.98
C ARG A 91 2.56 0.66 -11.30
N ALA A 92 2.38 1.96 -11.11
CA ALA A 92 3.45 2.93 -11.32
C ALA A 92 4.64 2.68 -10.37
N LEU A 93 4.37 2.42 -9.09
CA LEU A 93 5.41 2.05 -8.13
C LEU A 93 6.09 0.71 -8.50
N ALA A 94 5.32 -0.31 -8.87
CA ALA A 94 5.87 -1.59 -9.31
C ALA A 94 6.80 -1.44 -10.52
N GLN A 95 6.44 -0.59 -11.47
CA GLN A 95 7.29 -0.28 -12.63
C GLN A 95 8.62 0.34 -12.19
N GLN A 96 8.57 1.36 -11.32
CA GLN A 96 9.78 2.01 -10.81
C GLN A 96 10.71 1.03 -10.07
N LEU A 97 10.13 0.10 -9.27
CA LEU A 97 10.90 -0.92 -8.56
C LEU A 97 11.53 -1.98 -9.49
N ARG A 98 11.00 -2.15 -10.71
CA ARG A 98 11.60 -2.99 -11.76
C ARG A 98 12.72 -2.29 -12.53
N GLU A 99 12.66 -0.97 -12.63
CA GLU A 99 13.60 -0.18 -13.40
C GLU A 99 14.85 0.21 -12.62
N ALA A 100 14.76 0.31 -11.29
CA ALA A 100 15.85 0.73 -10.41
C ALA A 100 15.99 -0.18 -9.19
N PRO A 101 17.21 -0.28 -8.59
CA PRO A 101 17.42 -1.02 -7.36
C PRO A 101 16.54 -0.52 -6.21
N VAL A 102 16.02 -1.44 -5.41
CA VAL A 102 15.15 -1.09 -4.26
C VAL A 102 15.86 -0.23 -3.21
N PHE A 103 17.18 -0.31 -3.12
CA PHE A 103 17.98 0.51 -2.21
C PHE A 103 18.00 1.99 -2.56
N ASP A 104 17.79 2.35 -3.82
CA ASP A 104 17.76 3.75 -4.24
C ASP A 104 16.54 4.50 -3.68
N SER A 105 15.52 3.75 -3.28
CA SER A 105 14.31 4.34 -2.70
C SER A 105 13.55 3.35 -1.79
N PRO A 106 14.03 3.10 -0.55
CA PRO A 106 13.34 2.23 0.42
C PRO A 106 11.89 2.67 0.67
N GLN A 107 11.61 3.97 0.61
CA GLN A 107 10.26 4.50 0.77
C GLN A 107 9.31 4.01 -0.31
N LYS A 108 9.75 3.90 -1.58
CA LYS A 108 8.89 3.36 -2.66
C LYS A 108 8.52 1.90 -2.42
N VAL A 109 9.41 1.11 -1.81
CA VAL A 109 9.09 -0.27 -1.43
C VAL A 109 8.02 -0.29 -0.36
N LYS A 110 8.17 0.55 0.68
CA LYS A 110 7.16 0.70 1.74
C LYS A 110 5.81 1.14 1.18
N ASP A 111 5.80 2.16 0.31
CA ASP A 111 4.57 2.65 -0.34
C ASP A 111 3.91 1.56 -1.19
N PHE A 112 4.71 0.80 -1.95
CA PHE A 112 4.21 -0.30 -2.77
C PHE A 112 3.55 -1.40 -1.93
N VAL A 113 4.20 -1.86 -0.85
CA VAL A 113 3.65 -2.92 0.00
C VAL A 113 2.45 -2.43 0.80
N ALA A 114 2.45 -1.16 1.25
CA ALA A 114 1.30 -0.54 1.90
C ALA A 114 0.07 -0.54 0.98
N LEU A 115 0.21 -0.10 -0.28
CA LEU A 115 -0.88 -0.12 -1.26
C LEU A 115 -1.34 -1.55 -1.59
N ARG A 116 -0.45 -2.54 -1.51
CA ARG A 116 -0.76 -3.94 -1.81
C ARG A 116 -1.47 -4.64 -0.67
N LEU A 117 -0.96 -4.52 0.56
CA LEU A 117 -1.35 -5.34 1.70
C LEU A 117 -2.15 -4.58 2.76
N GLY A 118 -2.04 -3.25 2.84
CA GLY A 118 -2.60 -2.47 3.94
C GLY A 118 -4.13 -2.50 4.08
N ALA A 119 -4.86 -2.89 3.01
CA ALA A 119 -6.32 -3.02 3.02
C ALA A 119 -6.82 -4.44 3.30
N LEU A 120 -5.92 -5.42 3.48
CA LEU A 120 -6.33 -6.81 3.63
C LEU A 120 -6.86 -7.08 5.03
N ALA A 121 -8.10 -7.61 5.10
CA ALA A 121 -8.76 -7.95 6.37
C ALA A 121 -8.24 -9.28 7.00
N HIS A 122 -7.27 -9.92 6.37
CA HIS A 122 -6.61 -11.13 6.84
C HIS A 122 -5.11 -10.98 6.69
N GLU A 123 -4.37 -11.70 7.48
CA GLU A 123 -2.92 -11.72 7.40
C GLU A 123 -2.46 -12.42 6.11
N VAL A 124 -1.54 -11.79 5.42
CA VAL A 124 -0.88 -12.34 4.23
C VAL A 124 0.62 -12.22 4.43
N PHE A 125 1.33 -13.32 4.19
CA PHE A 125 2.77 -13.29 4.06
C PHE A 125 3.16 -13.36 2.60
N GLY A 126 3.94 -12.38 2.16
CA GLY A 126 4.45 -12.25 0.79
C GLY A 126 5.94 -12.08 0.73
N VAL A 127 6.47 -12.19 -0.47
CA VAL A 127 7.89 -11.99 -0.75
C VAL A 127 8.04 -11.16 -2.03
N LEU A 128 8.86 -10.11 -1.95
CA LEU A 128 9.38 -9.42 -3.13
C LEU A 128 10.66 -10.12 -3.54
N PHE A 129 10.63 -10.79 -4.68
CA PHE A 129 11.80 -11.43 -5.29
C PHE A 129 12.53 -10.42 -6.17
N LEU A 130 13.85 -10.34 -6.00
CA LEU A 130 14.70 -9.34 -6.64
C LEU A 130 15.79 -10.02 -7.45
N ASP A 131 16.20 -9.36 -8.53
CA ASP A 131 17.35 -9.80 -9.34
C ASP A 131 18.69 -9.51 -8.64
N SER A 132 19.80 -9.86 -9.29
CA SER A 132 21.16 -9.61 -8.79
C SER A 132 21.52 -8.12 -8.66
N GLN A 133 20.76 -7.24 -9.29
CA GLN A 133 20.87 -5.78 -9.16
C GLN A 133 19.85 -5.21 -8.15
N HIS A 134 19.16 -6.08 -7.41
CA HIS A 134 18.12 -5.73 -6.45
C HIS A 134 16.92 -4.98 -7.06
N ARG A 135 16.57 -5.25 -8.30
CA ARG A 135 15.36 -4.75 -8.95
C ARG A 135 14.25 -5.77 -8.77
N LEU A 136 13.02 -5.31 -8.65
CA LEU A 136 11.86 -6.16 -8.45
C LEU A 136 11.62 -7.06 -9.68
N ILE A 137 11.71 -8.37 -9.50
CA ILE A 137 11.22 -9.36 -10.45
C ILE A 137 9.72 -9.49 -10.30
N GLU A 138 9.27 -9.90 -9.12
CA GLU A 138 7.87 -10.13 -8.80
C GLU A 138 7.63 -10.05 -7.29
N MET A 139 6.43 -9.61 -6.89
CA MET A 139 5.92 -9.79 -5.53
C MET A 139 4.86 -10.87 -5.54
N GLN A 140 5.05 -11.92 -4.75
CA GLN A 140 4.10 -13.01 -4.57
C GLN A 140 3.54 -13.05 -3.15
N GLU A 141 2.23 -13.22 -3.03
CA GLU A 141 1.54 -13.53 -1.78
C GLU A 141 1.55 -15.05 -1.62
N LEU A 142 2.41 -15.57 -0.75
CA LEU A 142 2.68 -17.00 -0.67
C LEU A 142 1.80 -17.71 0.36
N PHE A 143 1.48 -17.03 1.45
CA PHE A 143 0.68 -17.64 2.52
C PHE A 143 -0.40 -16.67 2.96
N ARG A 144 -1.55 -17.26 3.27
CA ARG A 144 -2.70 -16.56 3.81
C ARG A 144 -3.04 -17.14 5.17
N GLY A 145 -3.00 -16.32 6.20
CA GLY A 145 -3.34 -16.71 7.56
C GLY A 145 -4.85 -16.69 7.82
N THR A 146 -5.21 -17.33 8.91
CA THR A 146 -6.47 -17.09 9.61
C THR A 146 -6.28 -15.91 10.58
N LEU A 147 -7.33 -15.51 11.31
CA LEU A 147 -7.28 -14.41 12.29
C LEU A 147 -6.20 -14.59 13.40
N ALA A 148 -5.59 -15.76 13.54
CA ALA A 148 -4.69 -16.08 14.64
C ALA A 148 -3.28 -16.56 14.24
N GLN A 149 -3.07 -17.10 13.04
CA GLN A 149 -1.77 -17.64 12.63
C GLN A 149 -1.63 -17.80 11.12
N THR A 150 -0.45 -17.43 10.58
CA THR A 150 -0.03 -17.76 9.21
C THR A 150 1.10 -18.78 9.29
N SER A 151 0.87 -19.99 8.79
CA SER A 151 1.94 -20.99 8.69
C SER A 151 2.77 -20.69 7.42
N VAL A 152 3.97 -20.20 7.59
CA VAL A 152 4.93 -19.96 6.50
C VAL A 152 5.87 -21.16 6.40
N TYR A 153 5.90 -21.79 5.24
CA TYR A 153 6.77 -22.94 4.97
C TYR A 153 8.00 -22.48 4.16
N PRO A 154 9.22 -22.50 4.73
CA PRO A 154 10.44 -22.06 4.05
C PRO A 154 10.64 -22.73 2.68
N ARG A 155 10.34 -24.02 2.54
CA ARG A 155 10.45 -24.76 1.26
C ARG A 155 9.69 -24.09 0.11
N GLU A 156 8.52 -23.49 0.37
CA GLU A 156 7.73 -22.83 -0.68
C GLU A 156 8.37 -21.50 -1.08
N VAL A 157 8.94 -20.77 -0.13
CA VAL A 157 9.69 -19.54 -0.41
C VAL A 157 10.93 -19.85 -1.24
N LEU A 158 11.70 -20.90 -0.86
CA LEU A 158 12.88 -21.35 -1.61
C LEU A 158 12.50 -21.78 -3.04
N ARG A 159 11.42 -22.56 -3.16
CA ARG A 159 10.94 -23.01 -4.48
C ARG A 159 10.64 -21.83 -5.40
N GLN A 160 9.95 -20.79 -4.90
CA GLN A 160 9.66 -19.62 -5.70
C GLN A 160 10.91 -18.80 -6.02
N ALA A 161 11.83 -18.66 -5.07
CA ALA A 161 13.10 -17.97 -5.30
C ALA A 161 13.90 -18.62 -6.44
N LEU A 162 13.98 -19.96 -6.46
CA LEU A 162 14.64 -20.71 -7.52
C LEU A 162 13.91 -20.58 -8.86
N LEU A 163 12.57 -20.69 -8.89
CA LEU A 163 11.78 -20.56 -10.11
C LEU A 163 11.93 -19.18 -10.76
N LEU A 164 12.06 -18.13 -9.96
CA LEU A 164 12.22 -16.76 -10.42
C LEU A 164 13.70 -16.37 -10.64
N ASN A 165 14.63 -17.28 -10.35
CA ASN A 165 16.07 -16.99 -10.40
C ASN A 165 16.43 -15.73 -9.61
N ALA A 166 15.87 -15.61 -8.41
CA ALA A 166 16.06 -14.46 -7.56
C ALA A 166 17.45 -14.44 -6.92
N GLY A 167 18.11 -13.27 -6.90
CA GLY A 167 19.39 -13.06 -6.18
C GLY A 167 19.19 -12.48 -4.78
N ALA A 168 18.04 -11.87 -4.53
CA ALA A 168 17.68 -11.34 -3.20
C ALA A 168 16.16 -11.36 -2.99
N ALA A 169 15.74 -11.13 -1.74
CA ALA A 169 14.34 -11.10 -1.34
C ALA A 169 14.08 -10.03 -0.25
N ILE A 170 12.88 -9.46 -0.26
CA ILE A 170 12.31 -8.72 0.88
C ILE A 170 11.08 -9.47 1.33
N LEU A 171 11.06 -9.85 2.61
CA LEU A 171 9.90 -10.47 3.24
C LEU A 171 8.89 -9.39 3.60
N VAL A 172 7.61 -9.72 3.58
CA VAL A 172 6.55 -8.78 3.97
C VAL A 172 5.35 -9.52 4.51
N HIS A 173 4.74 -8.98 5.56
CA HIS A 173 3.39 -9.38 5.98
C HIS A 173 2.60 -8.18 6.50
N ASN A 174 1.29 -8.31 6.54
CA ASN A 174 0.41 -7.31 7.12
C ASN A 174 -0.19 -7.78 8.42
N HIS A 175 -0.43 -6.84 9.33
CA HIS A 175 -1.23 -7.06 10.53
C HIS A 175 -2.63 -6.47 10.34
N PRO A 176 -3.69 -7.30 10.26
CA PRO A 176 -5.07 -6.82 10.13
C PRO A 176 -5.54 -5.97 11.30
N SER A 177 -4.87 -6.07 12.47
CA SER A 177 -5.11 -5.19 13.62
C SER A 177 -4.78 -3.72 13.36
N GLY A 178 -4.01 -3.44 12.29
CA GLY A 178 -3.49 -2.11 11.98
C GLY A 178 -2.19 -1.74 12.70
N VAL A 179 -1.75 -2.50 13.69
CA VAL A 179 -0.52 -2.25 14.45
C VAL A 179 0.66 -2.94 13.76
N ALA A 180 1.61 -2.18 13.22
CA ALA A 180 2.77 -2.69 12.50
C ALA A 180 3.95 -3.11 13.43
N GLU A 181 3.68 -3.41 14.70
CA GLU A 181 4.73 -3.83 15.64
C GLU A 181 5.11 -5.29 15.40
N PRO A 182 6.39 -5.61 15.11
CA PRO A 182 6.85 -6.98 14.94
C PRO A 182 6.67 -7.82 16.21
N SER A 183 6.17 -9.03 16.06
CA SER A 183 6.09 -10.00 17.15
C SER A 183 7.38 -10.83 17.27
N ARG A 184 7.54 -11.50 18.41
CA ARG A 184 8.63 -12.47 18.58
C ARG A 184 8.57 -13.62 17.58
N ALA A 185 7.36 -14.02 17.18
CA ALA A 185 7.16 -15.06 16.15
C ALA A 185 7.67 -14.60 14.80
N ASP A 186 7.48 -13.32 14.45
CA ASP A 186 7.98 -12.73 13.20
C ASP A 186 9.50 -12.71 13.16
N GLU A 187 10.15 -12.39 14.30
CA GLU A 187 11.62 -12.45 14.40
C GLU A 187 12.15 -13.87 14.17
N VAL A 188 11.56 -14.89 14.84
CA VAL A 188 11.95 -16.29 14.67
C VAL A 188 11.74 -16.78 13.24
N LEU A 189 10.60 -16.42 12.64
CA LEU A 189 10.30 -16.74 11.24
C LEU A 189 11.34 -16.08 10.30
N THR A 190 11.65 -14.82 10.53
CA THR A 190 12.63 -14.08 9.73
C THR A 190 13.99 -14.76 9.76
N GLN A 191 14.49 -15.09 10.95
CA GLN A 191 15.77 -15.80 11.12
C GLN A 191 15.77 -17.16 10.40
N SER A 192 14.67 -17.92 10.49
CA SER A 192 14.52 -19.21 9.80
C SER A 192 14.57 -19.04 8.28
N LEU A 193 13.89 -18.04 7.73
CA LEU A 193 13.87 -17.77 6.28
C LEU A 193 15.20 -17.23 5.78
N VAL A 194 15.86 -16.36 6.54
CA VAL A 194 17.23 -15.88 6.25
C VAL A 194 18.19 -17.05 6.14
N ALA A 195 18.17 -17.96 7.14
CA ALA A 195 19.03 -19.14 7.13
C ALA A 195 18.74 -20.06 5.94
N ALA A 196 17.46 -20.30 5.64
CA ALA A 196 17.05 -21.18 4.55
C ALA A 196 17.43 -20.60 3.16
N LEU A 197 17.12 -19.32 2.89
CA LEU A 197 17.42 -18.67 1.62
C LEU A 197 18.91 -18.52 1.36
N ARG A 198 19.71 -18.35 2.42
CA ARG A 198 21.17 -18.32 2.32
C ARG A 198 21.77 -19.62 1.73
N VAL A 199 21.12 -20.76 1.93
CA VAL A 199 21.59 -22.06 1.39
C VAL A 199 21.57 -22.10 -0.15
N ILE A 200 20.72 -21.28 -0.75
CA ILE A 200 20.58 -21.16 -2.21
C ILE A 200 21.09 -19.80 -2.72
N ASP A 201 21.98 -19.17 -1.99
CA ASP A 201 22.61 -17.88 -2.32
C ASP A 201 21.62 -16.72 -2.55
N VAL A 202 20.43 -16.79 -1.98
CA VAL A 202 19.43 -15.71 -2.01
C VAL A 202 19.50 -14.90 -0.70
N ARG A 203 19.83 -13.63 -0.83
CA ARG A 203 19.98 -12.73 0.33
C ARG A 203 18.67 -12.07 0.72
N VAL A 204 18.25 -12.21 1.97
CA VAL A 204 17.13 -11.43 2.53
C VAL A 204 17.66 -10.05 2.90
N LEU A 205 17.05 -9.00 2.31
CA LEU A 205 17.47 -7.61 2.49
C LEU A 205 16.70 -6.92 3.62
N ASP A 206 15.43 -7.27 3.82
CA ASP A 206 14.57 -6.70 4.85
C ASP A 206 13.36 -7.61 5.11
N HIS A 207 12.68 -7.35 6.21
CA HIS A 207 11.33 -7.83 6.49
C HIS A 207 10.44 -6.64 6.88
N LEU A 208 9.37 -6.44 6.13
CA LEU A 208 8.46 -5.31 6.28
C LEU A 208 7.15 -5.76 6.92
N VAL A 209 6.72 -5.09 7.98
CA VAL A 209 5.41 -5.30 8.61
C VAL A 209 4.50 -4.15 8.26
N VAL A 210 3.36 -4.44 7.64
CA VAL A 210 2.40 -3.46 7.17
C VAL A 210 1.22 -3.37 8.13
N GLY A 211 1.00 -2.19 8.71
CA GLY A 211 -0.16 -1.84 9.51
C GLY A 211 -1.07 -0.82 8.81
N ALA A 212 -1.97 -0.22 9.55
CA ALA A 212 -2.84 0.85 9.06
C ALA A 212 -2.01 2.14 8.87
N GLY A 213 -1.66 2.44 7.61
CA GLY A 213 -0.91 3.66 7.26
C GLY A 213 0.56 3.67 7.68
N THR A 214 1.10 2.57 8.22
CA THR A 214 2.48 2.48 8.71
C THR A 214 3.14 1.21 8.20
N VAL A 215 4.41 1.31 7.80
CA VAL A 215 5.25 0.15 7.44
C VAL A 215 6.53 0.18 8.27
N VAL A 216 6.76 -0.88 9.02
CA VAL A 216 7.93 -1.06 9.87
C VAL A 216 8.93 -1.98 9.17
N SER A 217 10.21 -1.61 9.19
CA SER A 217 11.33 -2.36 8.64
C SER A 217 12.12 -3.02 9.77
N PHE A 218 12.39 -4.30 9.65
CA PHE A 218 13.27 -5.05 10.55
C PHE A 218 14.72 -4.59 10.44
N ALA A 219 15.19 -4.32 9.23
CA ALA A 219 16.55 -3.83 9.00
C ALA A 219 16.79 -2.47 9.68
N GLU A 220 15.84 -1.52 9.54
CA GLU A 220 15.94 -0.21 10.21
C GLU A 220 15.89 -0.32 11.75
N ARG A 221 15.26 -1.35 12.29
CA ARG A 221 15.17 -1.62 13.73
C ARG A 221 16.32 -2.49 14.27
N GLY A 222 17.20 -2.98 13.40
CA GLY A 222 18.30 -3.88 13.80
C GLY A 222 17.83 -5.26 14.28
N LEU A 223 16.72 -5.76 13.71
CA LEU A 223 16.11 -7.06 14.05
C LEU A 223 16.50 -8.19 13.07
N MET A 224 17.42 -7.90 12.12
CA MET A 224 17.91 -8.88 11.14
C MET A 224 19.32 -9.33 11.47
#